data_7fe54aaa84fe72173fdd6d0fe1b2d74e
#
_entry.id   7fe54aaa84fe72173fdd6d0fe1b2d74e
#
_cell.length_a   1.000
_cell.length_b   1.000
_cell.length_c   1.000
_cell.angle_alpha   90.00
_cell.angle_beta   90.00
_cell.angle_gamma   90.00
#
_symmetry.space_group_name_H-M   'P 1'
#
loop_
_entity.id
_entity.type
_entity.pdbx_description
1 polymer ?
#
loop_
_entity_poly.entity_id
_entity_poly.type
_entity_poly.pdbx_seq_one_letter_code
_entity_poly.pdbx_strand_id
1 'polypeptide(L)' 'MKVTVKINGIVIYKGENTSYIPTSYITPKEKGYISNLLALIENGSKKEWIKLKDGTTITITT' A
#
# COMPACT_ATOMS: atom_id res chain seq x y z
N MET A 1 -0.91 -10.02 -10.26
CA MET A 1 0.24 -9.09 -10.21
C MET A 1 0.72 -8.99 -8.77
N LYS A 2 2.00 -9.25 -8.57
CA LYS A 2 2.57 -9.20 -7.22
C LYS A 2 2.89 -7.77 -6.83
N VAL A 3 2.58 -7.43 -5.60
CA VAL A 3 2.86 -6.10 -5.05
C VAL A 3 3.59 -6.22 -3.72
N THR A 4 4.35 -5.19 -3.38
CA THR A 4 4.97 -5.05 -2.07
C THR A 4 4.46 -3.75 -1.46
N VAL A 5 3.88 -3.85 -0.27
CA VAL A 5 3.35 -2.70 0.47
C VAL A 5 4.26 -2.44 1.65
N LYS A 6 4.75 -1.20 1.75
CA LYS A 6 5.62 -0.77 2.85
C LYS A 6 4.98 0.39 3.59
N ILE A 7 5.10 0.39 4.90
CA ILE A 7 4.76 1.54 5.74
C ILE A 7 6.00 1.92 6.53
N ASN A 8 6.44 3.16 6.38
CA ASN A 8 7.67 3.69 6.98
C ASN A 8 8.89 2.81 6.68
N GLY A 9 8.95 2.28 5.44
CA GLY A 9 10.06 1.44 5.00
C GLY A 9 9.98 -0.01 5.42
N ILE A 10 8.95 -0.38 6.19
CA ILE A 10 8.77 -1.76 6.66
C ILE A 10 7.77 -2.47 5.76
N VAL A 11 8.14 -3.63 5.22
CA VAL A 11 7.25 -4.44 4.40
C VAL A 11 6.14 -5.01 5.29
N ILE A 12 4.89 -4.64 5.00
CA ILE A 12 3.73 -5.16 5.75
C ILE A 12 2.94 -6.20 4.94
N TYR A 13 3.14 -6.22 3.64
CA TYR A 13 2.47 -7.18 2.77
C TYR A 13 3.28 -7.37 1.50
N LYS A 14 3.41 -8.61 1.08
CA LYS A 14 4.06 -8.96 -0.19
C LYS A 14 3.32 -10.16 -0.77
N GLY A 15 2.71 -9.98 -1.94
CA GLY A 15 1.93 -11.02 -2.57
C GLY A 15 1.08 -10.47 -3.70
N GLU A 16 0.04 -11.21 -4.06
CA GLU A 16 -0.85 -10.80 -5.14
C GLU A 16 -1.61 -9.53 -4.77
N ASN A 17 -1.85 -8.68 -5.78
CA ASN A 17 -2.68 -7.50 -5.63
C ASN A 17 -4.14 -7.94 -5.51
N THR A 18 -4.60 -8.14 -4.29
CA THR A 18 -5.97 -8.52 -3.99
C THR A 18 -6.62 -7.42 -3.16
N SER A 19 -7.95 -7.48 -3.04
CA SER A 19 -8.67 -6.56 -2.17
C SER A 19 -8.44 -6.86 -0.69
N TYR A 20 -7.79 -7.98 -0.40
CA TYR A 20 -7.52 -8.38 0.98
C TYR A 20 -6.07 -8.12 1.34
N ILE A 21 -5.86 -7.21 2.27
CA ILE A 21 -4.57 -6.98 2.92
C ILE A 21 -4.80 -7.17 4.41
N PRO A 22 -3.95 -7.95 5.11
CA PRO A 22 -4.14 -8.15 6.54
C PRO A 22 -4.24 -6.83 7.28
N THR A 23 -5.33 -6.62 8.02
CA THR A 23 -5.60 -5.36 8.70
C THR A 23 -4.96 -5.29 10.08
N SER A 24 -4.35 -6.38 10.55
CA SER A 24 -3.72 -6.43 11.87
C SER A 24 -2.56 -5.44 12.04
N TYR A 25 -1.98 -5.00 10.93
CA TYR A 25 -0.80 -4.13 10.96
C TYR A 25 -1.08 -2.72 10.46
N ILE A 26 -2.33 -2.42 10.08
CA ILE A 26 -2.68 -1.11 9.52
C ILE A 26 -3.94 -0.56 10.16
N THR A 27 -4.02 0.76 10.24
CA THR A 27 -5.21 1.45 10.71
C THR A 27 -6.24 1.54 9.57
N PRO A 28 -7.53 1.76 9.87
CA PRO A 28 -8.53 1.99 8.83
C PRO A 28 -8.19 3.14 7.91
N LYS A 29 -7.54 4.18 8.43
CA LYS A 29 -7.09 5.33 7.64
C LYS A 29 -6.03 4.91 6.62
N GLU A 30 -5.04 4.14 7.06
CA GLU A 30 -4.00 3.64 6.17
C GLU A 30 -4.57 2.71 5.11
N LYS A 31 -5.55 1.89 5.48
CA LYS A 31 -6.21 0.97 4.56
C LYS A 31 -6.85 1.72 3.39
N GLY A 32 -7.49 2.86 3.65
CA GLY A 32 -8.08 3.69 2.61
C GLY A 32 -7.04 4.19 1.61
N TYR A 33 -5.91 4.68 2.10
CA TYR A 33 -4.82 5.14 1.22
C TYR A 33 -4.23 3.98 0.43
N ILE A 34 -4.03 2.84 1.07
CA ILE A 34 -3.48 1.65 0.40
C ILE A 34 -4.40 1.22 -0.74
N SER A 35 -5.73 1.19 -0.51
CA SER A 35 -6.69 0.84 -1.55
C SER A 35 -6.60 1.77 -2.75
N ASN A 36 -6.45 3.08 -2.52
CA ASN A 36 -6.31 4.04 -3.61
C ASN A 36 -5.02 3.83 -4.39
N LEU A 37 -3.92 3.58 -3.70
CA LEU A 37 -2.64 3.35 -4.36
C LEU A 37 -2.65 2.03 -5.15
N LEU A 38 -3.29 0.99 -4.62
CA LEU A 38 -3.43 -0.28 -5.33
C LEU A 38 -4.24 -0.12 -6.61
N ALA A 39 -5.26 0.73 -6.61
CA ALA A 39 -6.03 1.02 -7.82
C ALA A 39 -5.14 1.64 -8.89
N LEU A 40 -4.24 2.54 -8.52
CA LEU A 40 -3.29 3.13 -9.46
C LEU A 40 -2.31 2.09 -10.01
N ILE A 41 -1.85 1.18 -9.17
CA ILE A 41 -0.98 0.08 -9.58
C ILE A 41 -1.72 -0.82 -10.59
N GLU A 42 -2.99 -1.13 -10.36
CA GLU A 42 -3.80 -1.92 -11.29
C GLU A 42 -3.96 -1.23 -12.64
N ASN A 43 -3.95 0.09 -12.66
CA ASN A 43 -4.07 0.88 -13.88
C ASN A 43 -2.74 1.08 -14.61
N GLY A 44 -1.69 0.39 -14.18
CA GLY A 44 -0.42 0.36 -14.89
C GLY A 44 0.76 1.02 -14.21
N SER A 45 0.57 1.67 -13.08
CA SER A 45 1.68 2.23 -12.33
C SER A 45 2.55 1.12 -11.75
N LYS A 46 3.86 1.35 -11.71
CA LYS A 46 4.80 0.38 -11.15
C LYS A 46 5.22 0.72 -9.73
N LYS A 47 5.03 1.97 -9.32
CA LYS A 47 5.35 2.43 -7.98
C LYS A 47 4.46 3.61 -7.65
N GLU A 48 3.84 3.57 -6.48
CA GLU A 48 3.05 4.67 -5.94
C GLU A 48 3.40 4.85 -4.48
N TRP A 49 3.34 6.09 -4.00
CA TRP A 49 3.61 6.38 -2.60
C TRP A 49 2.87 7.63 -2.16
N ILE A 50 2.66 7.73 -0.86
CA ILE A 50 2.06 8.90 -0.25
C ILE A 50 2.69 9.14 1.12
N LYS A 51 2.83 10.40 1.48
CA LYS A 51 3.25 10.78 2.82
C LYS A 51 2.08 11.47 3.51
N LEU A 52 1.66 10.92 4.64
CA LEU A 52 0.54 11.47 5.40
C LEU A 52 0.99 12.66 6.23
N LYS A 53 0.01 13.42 6.76
CA LYS A 53 0.30 14.61 7.56
C LYS A 53 1.07 14.29 8.84
N ASP A 54 0.87 13.10 9.39
CA ASP A 54 1.56 12.66 10.60
C ASP A 54 2.98 12.14 10.33
N GLY A 55 3.44 12.18 9.08
CA GLY A 55 4.76 11.71 8.70
C GLY A 55 4.81 10.26 8.24
N THR A 56 3.72 9.52 8.35
CA THR A 56 3.68 8.14 7.87
C THR A 56 3.84 8.10 6.35
N THR A 57 4.72 7.24 5.86
CA THR A 57 4.94 7.04 4.43
C THR A 57 4.44 5.66 4.02
N ILE A 58 3.61 5.61 2.99
CA ILE A 58 3.10 4.36 2.42
C ILE A 58 3.64 4.25 1.00
N THR A 59 4.26 3.12 0.69
CA THR A 59 4.82 2.87 -0.64
C THR A 59 4.34 1.51 -1.15
N ILE A 60 3.92 1.47 -2.41
CA ILE A 60 3.52 0.21 -3.05
C ILE A 60 4.29 0.10 -4.36
N THR A 61 4.92 -1.05 -4.56
CA THR A 61 5.68 -1.35 -5.78
C THR A 61 5.25 -2.70 -6.35
N THR A 62 5.45 -2.86 -7.63
CA THR A 62 5.30 -4.16 -8.29
C THR A 62 6.62 -4.86 -8.45
#